data_381df58831f0efae294c3a7dc1266b1d
#
_entry.id   381df58831f0efae294c3a7dc1266b1d
#
_cell.length_a   1.000
_cell.length_b   1.000
_cell.length_c   1.000
_cell.angle_alpha   90.00
_cell.angle_beta   90.00
_cell.angle_gamma   90.00
#
_symmetry.space_group_name_H-M   'P 1'
#
loop_
_entity.id
_entity.type
_entity.pdbx_description
1 polymer ?
#
loop_
_entity_poly.entity_id
_entity_poly.type
_entity_poly.pdbx_seq_one_letter_code
_entity_poly.pdbx_strand_id
1 'polypeptide(L)'
;MEKEKDFKNPQYYENRELSWLKFDNRVLNEARDKSIPLLERLKFVSITSSNLDEFYMVRVASLKDMVHANYKKKDIAGMTASEQLAAINEKTREMVDLQYNTYNRSLLPLLKKEQIHIIDAFEDLTEEQKKFVDRYFE
;
A
#
# COMPACT_ATOMS: atom_id res chain seq x y z
N MET A 1 20.69 -24.21 33.41
CA MET A 1 20.29 -24.97 32.21
C MET A 1 19.44 -24.02 31.37
N GLU A 2 19.96 -23.50 30.27
CA GLU A 2 19.13 -22.82 29.27
C GLU A 2 18.17 -23.83 28.70
N LYS A 3 16.84 -23.52 28.74
CA LYS A 3 15.86 -24.36 28.06
C LYS A 3 16.13 -24.28 26.57
N GLU A 4 16.38 -25.39 25.94
CA GLU A 4 16.51 -25.52 24.49
C GLU A 4 15.29 -24.86 23.82
N LYS A 5 15.51 -23.88 22.94
CA LYS A 5 14.42 -23.15 22.30
C LYS A 5 13.71 -24.06 21.30
N ASP A 6 12.43 -24.30 21.52
CA ASP A 6 11.60 -25.00 20.54
C ASP A 6 11.27 -24.08 19.35
N PHE A 7 12.06 -24.18 18.30
CA PHE A 7 11.89 -23.40 17.06
C PHE A 7 10.62 -23.75 16.27
N LYS A 8 9.79 -24.68 16.73
CA LYS A 8 8.45 -24.93 16.17
C LYS A 8 7.38 -24.04 16.80
N ASN A 9 7.70 -23.31 17.85
CA ASN A 9 6.75 -22.43 18.51
C ASN A 9 6.41 -21.22 17.61
N PRO A 10 5.13 -21.02 17.25
CA PRO A 10 4.68 -19.91 16.39
C PRO A 10 5.09 -18.52 16.86
N GLN A 11 5.32 -18.32 18.17
CA GLN A 11 5.75 -17.02 18.73
C GLN A 11 7.09 -16.51 18.20
N TYR A 12 7.92 -17.39 17.60
CA TYR A 12 9.19 -17.00 16.99
C TYR A 12 9.06 -16.59 15.53
N TYR A 13 7.86 -16.63 14.98
CA TYR A 13 7.60 -16.34 13.57
C TYR A 13 6.62 -15.20 13.42
N GLU A 14 6.81 -14.44 12.37
CA GLU A 14 5.85 -13.46 11.91
C GLU A 14 5.09 -14.01 10.69
N ASN A 15 3.78 -13.69 10.59
CA ASN A 15 3.03 -14.01 9.40
C ASN A 15 3.64 -13.30 8.18
N ARG A 16 3.84 -14.03 7.10
CA ARG A 16 4.53 -13.55 5.91
C ARG A 16 3.82 -12.36 5.25
N GLU A 17 2.49 -12.38 5.22
CA GLU A 17 1.70 -11.32 4.56
C GLU A 17 1.72 -10.03 5.38
N LEU A 18 1.67 -10.14 6.70
CA LEU A 18 1.82 -8.98 7.59
C LEU A 18 3.26 -8.40 7.55
N SER A 19 4.26 -9.25 7.46
CA SER A 19 5.64 -8.83 7.26
C SER A 19 5.81 -8.09 5.93
N TRP A 20 5.15 -8.54 4.87
CA TRP A 20 5.15 -7.88 3.57
C TRP A 20 4.50 -6.49 3.65
N LEU A 21 3.36 -6.35 4.33
CA LEU A 21 2.74 -5.03 4.56
C LEU A 21 3.64 -4.08 5.35
N LYS A 22 4.42 -4.60 6.32
CA LYS A 22 5.43 -3.78 7.01
C LYS A 22 6.53 -3.29 6.06
N PHE A 23 6.93 -4.12 5.11
CA PHE A 23 7.89 -3.71 4.07
C PHE A 23 7.29 -2.59 3.21
N ASP A 24 6.07 -2.75 2.69
CA ASP A 24 5.44 -1.74 1.86
C ASP A 24 5.18 -0.43 2.61
N ASN A 25 4.87 -0.51 3.90
CA ASN A 25 4.78 0.68 4.75
C ASN A 25 6.14 1.41 4.88
N ARG A 26 7.28 0.71 4.82
CA ARG A 26 8.60 1.36 4.75
C ARG A 26 8.78 2.08 3.41
N VAL A 27 8.31 1.50 2.31
CA VAL A 27 8.30 2.17 0.99
C VAL A 27 7.49 3.47 1.06
N LEU A 28 6.31 3.43 1.67
CA LEU A 28 5.50 4.63 1.89
C LEU A 28 6.20 5.68 2.78
N ASN A 29 7.00 5.26 3.75
CA ASN A 29 7.76 6.18 4.60
C ASN A 29 8.81 6.98 3.83
N GLU A 30 9.38 6.44 2.75
CA GLU A 30 10.27 7.20 1.85
C GLU A 30 9.53 8.41 1.23
N ALA A 31 8.25 8.25 0.90
CA ALA A 31 7.42 9.37 0.43
C ALA A 31 7.23 10.48 1.48
N ARG A 32 7.41 10.17 2.75
CA ARG A 32 7.23 11.08 3.89
C ARG A 32 8.54 11.73 4.34
N ASP A 33 9.66 11.19 3.92
CA ASP A 33 10.98 11.75 4.23
C ASP A 33 11.23 13.02 3.41
N LYS A 34 11.38 14.14 4.11
CA LYS A 34 11.58 15.45 3.50
C LYS A 34 12.98 15.64 2.90
N SER A 35 13.93 14.78 3.21
CA SER A 35 15.27 14.78 2.61
C SER A 35 15.29 14.25 1.18
N ILE A 36 14.24 13.50 0.80
CA ILE A 36 14.08 12.94 -0.55
C ILE A 36 13.46 13.99 -1.49
N PRO A 37 13.93 14.10 -2.74
CA PRO A 37 13.38 15.03 -3.72
C PRO A 37 11.87 14.83 -3.95
N LEU A 38 11.13 15.91 -4.15
CA LEU A 38 9.67 15.93 -4.18
C LEU A 38 9.06 14.91 -5.17
N LEU A 39 9.60 14.86 -6.40
CA LEU A 39 9.06 13.93 -7.41
C LEU A 39 9.41 12.46 -7.12
N GLU A 40 10.54 12.20 -6.45
CA GLU A 40 10.86 10.85 -5.97
C GLU A 40 9.90 10.43 -4.85
N ARG A 41 9.54 11.34 -3.96
CA ARG A 41 8.53 11.09 -2.93
C ARG A 41 7.17 10.74 -3.55
N LEU A 42 6.78 11.43 -4.62
CA LEU A 42 5.56 11.11 -5.37
C LEU A 42 5.62 9.71 -5.99
N LYS A 43 6.78 9.31 -6.54
CA LYS A 43 7.00 7.95 -7.03
C LYS A 43 6.80 6.89 -5.95
N PHE A 44 7.30 7.11 -4.73
CA PHE A 44 7.12 6.15 -3.64
C PHE A 44 5.65 5.96 -3.26
N VAL A 45 4.82 7.01 -3.32
CA VAL A 45 3.36 6.87 -3.18
C VAL A 45 2.78 5.97 -4.27
N SER A 46 3.19 6.17 -5.51
CA SER A 46 2.74 5.36 -6.65
C SER A 46 3.21 3.89 -6.55
N ILE A 47 4.47 3.68 -6.15
CA ILE A 47 5.02 2.33 -5.93
C ILE A 47 4.23 1.60 -4.84
N THR A 48 3.91 2.26 -3.73
CA THR A 48 3.07 1.69 -2.66
C THR A 48 1.72 1.24 -3.20
N SER A 49 1.05 2.04 -4.06
CA SER A 49 -0.22 1.64 -4.69
C SER A 49 -0.06 0.39 -5.54
N SER A 50 0.92 0.37 -6.45
CA SER A 50 1.15 -0.77 -7.35
C SER A 50 1.47 -2.05 -6.57
N ASN A 51 2.26 -1.92 -5.51
CA ASN A 51 2.59 -3.03 -4.61
C ASN A 51 1.34 -3.59 -3.92
N LEU A 52 0.45 -2.72 -3.45
CA LEU A 52 -0.82 -3.15 -2.85
C LEU A 52 -1.73 -3.84 -3.84
N ASP A 53 -1.85 -3.33 -5.06
CA ASP A 53 -2.66 -3.94 -6.12
C ASP A 53 -2.17 -5.38 -6.39
N GLU A 54 -0.87 -5.59 -6.59
CA GLU A 54 -0.29 -6.91 -6.80
C GLU A 54 -0.49 -7.82 -5.58
N PHE A 55 -0.28 -7.30 -4.38
CA PHE A 55 -0.51 -8.03 -3.13
C PHE A 55 -1.94 -8.54 -3.03
N TYR A 56 -2.93 -7.70 -3.35
CA TYR A 56 -4.34 -8.09 -3.31
C TYR A 56 -4.69 -9.09 -4.40
N MET A 57 -4.20 -8.88 -5.62
CA MET A 57 -4.48 -9.79 -6.74
C MET A 57 -3.90 -11.19 -6.56
N VAL A 58 -2.76 -11.30 -5.88
CA VAL A 58 -2.05 -12.58 -5.74
C VAL A 58 -2.24 -13.18 -4.35
N ARG A 59 -1.85 -12.44 -3.29
CA ARG A 59 -1.76 -12.99 -1.94
C ARG A 59 -3.10 -13.02 -1.24
N VAL A 60 -3.82 -11.90 -1.26
CA VAL A 60 -5.14 -11.81 -0.62
C VAL A 60 -6.15 -12.69 -1.34
N ALA A 61 -6.11 -12.76 -2.67
CA ALA A 61 -6.95 -13.67 -3.45
C ALA A 61 -6.75 -15.14 -3.01
N SER A 62 -5.49 -15.60 -2.91
CA SER A 62 -5.17 -16.95 -2.44
C SER A 62 -5.71 -17.23 -1.01
N LEU A 63 -5.61 -16.27 -0.10
CA LEU A 63 -6.18 -16.42 1.25
C LEU A 63 -7.71 -16.49 1.23
N LYS A 64 -8.38 -15.74 0.35
CA LYS A 64 -9.83 -15.83 0.18
C LYS A 64 -10.25 -17.20 -0.34
N ASP A 65 -9.52 -17.76 -1.30
CA ASP A 65 -9.79 -19.12 -1.80
C ASP A 65 -9.64 -20.17 -0.69
N MET A 66 -8.62 -20.04 0.16
CA MET A 66 -8.45 -20.89 1.34
C MET A 66 -9.65 -20.81 2.30
N VAL A 67 -10.19 -19.62 2.52
CA VAL A 67 -11.38 -19.42 3.37
C VAL A 67 -12.61 -20.05 2.72
N HIS A 68 -12.84 -19.85 1.42
CA HIS A 68 -13.95 -20.47 0.70
C HIS A 68 -13.87 -22.00 0.70
N ALA A 69 -12.66 -22.55 0.63
CA ALA A 69 -12.42 -24.00 0.73
C ALA A 69 -12.50 -24.56 2.17
N ASN A 70 -12.86 -23.72 3.17
CA ASN A 70 -12.86 -24.10 4.58
C ASN A 70 -11.51 -24.64 5.10
N TYR A 71 -10.40 -24.20 4.53
CA TYR A 71 -9.06 -24.61 4.96
C TYR A 71 -8.73 -24.04 6.35
N LYS A 72 -8.52 -24.94 7.33
CA LYS A 72 -8.35 -24.57 8.75
C LYS A 72 -6.92 -24.69 9.26
N LYS A 73 -5.98 -25.14 8.41
CA LYS A 73 -4.59 -25.26 8.84
C LYS A 73 -4.01 -23.86 9.09
N LYS A 74 -3.31 -23.74 10.21
CA LYS A 74 -2.59 -22.51 10.58
C LYS A 74 -1.25 -22.44 9.84
N ASP A 75 -0.81 -21.22 9.59
CA ASP A 75 0.54 -20.96 9.09
C ASP A 75 1.60 -21.14 10.20
N ILE A 76 2.86 -20.86 9.87
CA ILE A 76 3.98 -20.99 10.81
C ILE A 76 3.87 -20.01 11.99
N ALA A 77 3.20 -18.86 11.80
CA ALA A 77 2.92 -17.87 12.85
C ALA A 77 1.65 -18.18 13.66
N GLY A 78 1.00 -19.31 13.40
CA GLY A 78 -0.17 -19.79 14.13
C GLY A 78 -1.49 -19.17 13.70
N MET A 79 -1.56 -18.52 12.54
CA MET A 79 -2.76 -17.84 12.02
C MET A 79 -3.48 -18.68 10.97
N THR A 80 -4.80 -18.76 11.05
CA THR A 80 -5.67 -19.27 9.98
C THR A 80 -5.80 -18.25 8.85
N ALA A 81 -6.25 -18.67 7.66
CA ALA A 81 -6.49 -17.76 6.54
C ALA A 81 -7.48 -16.63 6.89
N SER A 82 -8.53 -16.91 7.66
CA SER A 82 -9.49 -15.88 8.11
C SER A 82 -8.86 -14.85 9.05
N GLU A 83 -8.03 -15.31 9.99
CA GLU A 83 -7.31 -14.40 10.91
C GLU A 83 -6.31 -13.54 10.16
N GLN A 84 -5.61 -14.10 9.17
CA GLN A 84 -4.71 -13.35 8.30
C GLN A 84 -5.46 -12.26 7.51
N LEU A 85 -6.59 -12.60 6.88
CA LEU A 85 -7.41 -11.63 6.14
C LEU A 85 -7.91 -10.48 7.03
N ALA A 86 -8.35 -10.77 8.25
CA ALA A 86 -8.80 -9.75 9.19
C ALA A 86 -7.66 -8.78 9.53
N ALA A 87 -6.48 -9.29 9.88
CA ALA A 87 -5.31 -8.49 10.20
C ALA A 87 -4.78 -7.71 8.98
N ILE A 88 -4.79 -8.31 7.78
CA ILE A 88 -4.43 -7.62 6.53
C ILE A 88 -5.35 -6.43 6.29
N ASN A 89 -6.67 -6.62 6.39
CA ASN A 89 -7.63 -5.55 6.16
C ASN A 89 -7.45 -4.37 7.12
N GLU A 90 -7.17 -4.64 8.39
CA GLU A 90 -6.88 -3.59 9.38
C GLU A 90 -5.63 -2.81 8.99
N LYS A 91 -4.51 -3.51 8.76
CA LYS A 91 -3.23 -2.87 8.42
C LYS A 91 -3.23 -2.14 7.08
N THR A 92 -3.95 -2.68 6.09
CA THR A 92 -4.09 -2.01 4.80
C THR A 92 -4.88 -0.71 4.91
N ARG A 93 -5.96 -0.67 5.70
CA ARG A 93 -6.71 0.58 5.93
C ARG A 93 -5.83 1.66 6.56
N GLU A 94 -5.09 1.32 7.61
CA GLU A 94 -4.14 2.25 8.25
C GLU A 94 -3.13 2.80 7.23
N MET A 95 -2.59 1.93 6.37
CA MET A 95 -1.58 2.31 5.38
C MET A 95 -2.16 3.16 4.25
N VAL A 96 -3.35 2.83 3.74
CA VAL A 96 -4.04 3.61 2.71
C VAL A 96 -4.42 5.00 3.23
N ASP A 97 -4.93 5.10 4.46
CA ASP A 97 -5.21 6.39 5.09
C ASP A 97 -3.93 7.24 5.20
N LEU A 98 -2.82 6.63 5.58
CA LEU A 98 -1.53 7.30 5.64
C LEU A 98 -1.04 7.74 4.26
N GLN A 99 -1.22 6.91 3.24
CA GLN A 99 -0.86 7.19 1.84
C GLN A 99 -1.64 8.39 1.30
N TYR A 100 -2.97 8.40 1.45
CA TYR A 100 -3.81 9.52 1.02
C TYR A 100 -3.53 10.80 1.80
N ASN A 101 -3.28 10.71 3.11
CA ASN A 101 -2.87 11.86 3.90
C ASN A 101 -1.51 12.41 3.43
N THR A 102 -0.55 11.55 3.11
CA THR A 102 0.76 11.95 2.59
C THR A 102 0.61 12.65 1.24
N TYR A 103 -0.16 12.09 0.33
CA TYR A 103 -0.43 12.67 -0.98
C TYR A 103 -1.15 14.02 -0.87
N ASN A 104 -2.34 14.04 -0.26
CA ASN A 104 -3.22 15.20 -0.27
C ASN A 104 -2.71 16.35 0.59
N ARG A 105 -2.14 16.07 1.78
CA ARG A 105 -1.78 17.11 2.75
C ARG A 105 -0.31 17.51 2.71
N SER A 106 0.55 16.68 2.11
CA SER A 106 1.98 16.96 2.03
C SER A 106 2.44 17.20 0.59
N LEU A 107 2.23 16.23 -0.32
CA LEU A 107 2.83 16.29 -1.65
C LEU A 107 2.10 17.25 -2.58
N LEU A 108 0.77 17.21 -2.67
CA LEU A 108 0.01 18.12 -3.54
C LEU A 108 0.28 19.62 -3.25
N PRO A 109 0.31 20.09 -1.98
CA PRO A 109 0.65 21.48 -1.70
C PRO A 109 2.09 21.84 -2.08
N LEU A 110 3.04 20.90 -1.96
CA LEU A 110 4.42 21.12 -2.36
C LEU A 110 4.57 21.18 -3.89
N LEU A 111 3.92 20.27 -4.62
CA LEU A 111 3.87 20.30 -6.09
C LEU A 111 3.32 21.64 -6.59
N LYS A 112 2.24 22.11 -5.99
CA LYS A 112 1.63 23.40 -6.35
C LYS A 112 2.58 24.58 -6.13
N LYS A 113 3.43 24.56 -5.08
CA LYS A 113 4.48 25.57 -4.86
C LYS A 113 5.54 25.55 -5.96
N GLU A 114 5.85 24.36 -6.49
CA GLU A 114 6.78 24.19 -7.61
C GLU A 114 6.11 24.39 -8.98
N GLN A 115 4.92 25.01 -9.02
CA GLN A 115 4.13 25.25 -10.23
C GLN A 115 3.72 23.96 -10.98
N ILE A 116 3.66 22.83 -10.29
CA ILE A 116 3.16 21.57 -10.82
C ILE A 116 1.73 21.37 -10.32
N HIS A 117 0.78 21.40 -11.25
CA HIS A 117 -0.64 21.27 -10.95
C HIS A 117 -1.17 19.93 -11.46
N ILE A 118 -1.70 19.13 -10.55
CA ILE A 118 -2.46 17.92 -10.90
C ILE A 118 -3.93 18.33 -10.97
N ILE A 119 -4.54 18.07 -12.09
CA ILE A 119 -5.93 18.45 -12.36
C ILE A 119 -6.79 17.20 -12.21
N ASP A 120 -7.74 17.24 -11.30
CA ASP A 120 -8.59 16.09 -10.96
C ASP A 120 -9.89 16.03 -11.76
N ALA A 121 -10.35 17.17 -12.31
CA ALA A 121 -11.61 17.25 -13.03
C ALA A 121 -11.47 18.04 -14.34
N PHE A 122 -12.20 17.62 -15.37
CA PHE A 122 -12.21 18.29 -16.68
C PHE A 122 -12.67 19.74 -16.59
N GLU A 123 -13.56 20.04 -15.66
CA GLU A 123 -14.09 21.38 -15.40
C GLU A 123 -13.02 22.37 -14.93
N ASP A 124 -11.98 21.87 -14.27
CA ASP A 124 -10.85 22.68 -13.78
C ASP A 124 -9.85 23.07 -14.88
N LEU A 125 -10.01 22.51 -16.09
CA LEU A 125 -9.19 22.84 -17.25
C LEU A 125 -9.58 24.20 -17.84
N THR A 126 -8.58 24.95 -18.31
CA THR A 126 -8.83 26.10 -19.16
C THR A 126 -9.38 25.68 -20.54
N GLU A 127 -10.03 26.59 -21.27
CA GLU A 127 -10.57 26.30 -22.61
C GLU A 127 -9.47 25.82 -23.60
N GLU A 128 -8.26 26.32 -23.47
CA GLU A 128 -7.12 25.89 -24.27
C GLU A 128 -6.68 24.46 -23.92
N GLN A 129 -6.66 24.11 -22.63
CA GLN A 129 -6.34 22.77 -22.16
C GLN A 129 -7.43 21.77 -22.57
N LYS A 130 -8.71 22.13 -22.50
CA LYS A 130 -9.82 21.30 -22.99
C LYS A 130 -9.66 20.95 -24.46
N LYS A 131 -9.38 21.96 -25.30
CA LYS A 131 -9.13 21.74 -26.74
C LYS A 131 -7.89 20.87 -26.99
N PHE A 132 -6.87 20.94 -26.14
CA PHE A 132 -5.72 20.06 -26.25
C PHE A 132 -6.09 18.60 -25.90
N VAL A 133 -6.82 18.39 -24.80
CA VAL A 133 -7.27 17.05 -24.38
C VAL A 133 -8.16 16.42 -25.47
N ASP A 134 -9.13 17.16 -26.00
CA ASP A 134 -10.00 16.65 -27.07
C ASP A 134 -9.19 16.16 -28.28
N ARG A 135 -8.23 16.97 -28.75
CA ARG A 135 -7.36 16.56 -29.87
C ARG A 135 -6.41 15.39 -29.57
N TYR A 136 -6.08 15.18 -28.29
CA TYR A 136 -5.21 14.08 -27.90
C TYR A 136 -5.92 12.73 -27.96
N PHE A 137 -7.26 12.72 -27.81
CA PHE A 137 -8.08 11.50 -27.84
C PHE A 137 -8.73 11.22 -29.21
N GLU A 138 -8.59 12.10 -30.22
CA GLU A 138 -8.95 11.85 -31.60
C GLU A 138 -7.89 11.00 -32.33
#